data_8a5f20d62f7710f51fdbc2bff868aa1a
#
_entry.id   8a5f20d62f7710f51fdbc2bff868aa1a
#
_cell.length_a   1.000
_cell.length_b   1.000
_cell.length_c   1.000
_cell.angle_alpha   90.00
_cell.angle_beta   90.00
_cell.angle_gamma   90.00
#
_symmetry.space_group_name_H-M   'P 1'
#
loop_
_entity.id
_entity.type
_entity.pdbx_description
1 polymer ?
#
loop_
_entity_poly.entity_id
_entity_poly.type
_entity_poly.pdbx_seq_one_letter_code
_entity_poly.pdbx_strand_id
1 'polypeptide(L)'
;MGRKFTSRTRWREKLERDQPAKLAKASGLMAKRLGPGNLLIPRPTDVDTFIRQVRKGKLVTVSQIRTKLASDFNALPKKSRCAAACYRINVDSDNFKAASACPLCTGIFVRIAAEAAEEDRNAGRKQITPYWRVVRDDGSLNKKFPGGPAAQAAKLKSEGHRFELSRGKKPPKVTDFQRRLAKL
;
A
#
# COMPACT_ATOMS: atom_id res chain seq x y z
N MET A 1 1.11 -12.79 -28.66
CA MET A 1 0.02 -11.96 -28.09
C MET A 1 -0.36 -12.50 -26.73
N GLY A 2 0.08 -11.87 -25.64
CA GLY A 2 -0.22 -12.31 -24.27
C GLY A 2 -1.67 -11.94 -23.92
N ARG A 3 -2.47 -12.94 -23.53
CA ARG A 3 -3.83 -12.73 -23.02
C ARG A 3 -3.78 -11.80 -21.82
N LYS A 4 -4.34 -10.59 -21.93
CA LYS A 4 -4.62 -9.75 -20.78
C LYS A 4 -5.64 -10.48 -19.90
N PHE A 5 -5.22 -10.86 -18.71
CA PHE A 5 -6.12 -11.41 -17.68
C PHE A 5 -7.07 -10.28 -17.27
N THR A 6 -8.22 -10.20 -17.90
CA THR A 6 -9.32 -9.31 -17.45
C THR A 6 -10.01 -9.97 -16.28
N SER A 7 -9.77 -9.46 -15.08
CA SER A 7 -10.49 -9.89 -13.90
C SER A 7 -11.98 -9.61 -14.10
N ARG A 8 -12.86 -10.61 -13.83
CA ARG A 8 -14.33 -10.47 -13.90
C ARG A 8 -14.87 -9.44 -12.89
N THR A 9 -14.12 -9.17 -11.83
CA THR A 9 -14.52 -8.23 -10.77
C THR A 9 -13.82 -6.90 -10.99
N ARG A 10 -14.57 -5.79 -10.94
CA ARG A 10 -14.04 -4.43 -11.05
C ARG A 10 -13.05 -4.15 -9.92
N TRP A 11 -12.05 -3.30 -10.18
CA TRP A 11 -11.06 -2.94 -9.17
C TRP A 11 -11.69 -2.18 -7.99
N ARG A 12 -12.70 -1.37 -8.27
CA ARG A 12 -13.48 -0.69 -7.24
C ARG A 12 -14.18 -1.66 -6.30
N GLU A 13 -14.79 -2.69 -6.83
CA GLU A 13 -15.42 -3.75 -6.02
C GLU A 13 -14.40 -4.51 -5.15
N LYS A 14 -13.18 -4.72 -5.68
CA LYS A 14 -12.09 -5.33 -4.89
C LYS A 14 -11.61 -4.41 -3.78
N LEU A 15 -11.58 -3.10 -4.02
CA LEU A 15 -11.21 -2.10 -3.03
C LEU A 15 -12.24 -2.03 -1.90
N GLU A 16 -13.52 -2.02 -2.25
CA GLU A 16 -14.65 -1.89 -1.32
C GLU A 16 -15.11 -3.22 -0.72
N ARG A 17 -14.41 -4.31 -1.04
CA ARG A 17 -14.76 -5.62 -0.51
C ARG A 17 -14.79 -5.58 1.02
N ASP A 18 -15.94 -5.93 1.57
CA ASP A 18 -16.11 -6.02 3.02
C ASP A 18 -15.34 -7.25 3.54
N GLN A 19 -14.15 -6.97 4.04
CA GLN A 19 -13.33 -7.95 4.74
C GLN A 19 -12.65 -7.27 5.93
N PRO A 20 -12.79 -7.80 7.14
CA PRO A 20 -12.17 -7.22 8.31
C PRO A 20 -10.64 -7.31 8.22
N ALA A 21 -9.96 -6.36 8.86
CA ALA A 21 -8.54 -6.48 9.09
C ALA A 21 -8.25 -7.74 9.94
N LYS A 22 -7.12 -8.40 9.68
CA LYS A 22 -6.76 -9.67 10.35
C LYS A 22 -5.35 -9.62 10.89
N LEU A 23 -5.11 -10.31 12.00
CA LEU A 23 -3.76 -10.63 12.46
C LEU A 23 -3.38 -12.04 12.00
N ALA A 24 -2.14 -12.21 11.56
CA ALA A 24 -1.55 -13.48 11.19
C ALA A 24 -0.17 -13.61 11.81
N LYS A 25 0.16 -14.76 12.39
CA LYS A 25 1.52 -15.01 12.89
C LYS A 25 2.50 -15.05 11.73
N ALA A 26 3.60 -14.33 11.86
CA ALA A 26 4.68 -14.40 10.88
C ALA A 26 5.28 -15.83 10.90
N SER A 27 5.36 -16.48 9.75
CA SER A 27 5.91 -17.83 9.61
C SER A 27 6.90 -17.91 8.44
N GLY A 28 7.75 -18.92 8.45
CA GLY A 28 8.69 -19.19 7.37
C GLY A 28 9.56 -18.00 6.99
N LEU A 29 9.60 -17.66 5.71
CA LEU A 29 10.40 -16.55 5.18
C LEU A 29 9.98 -15.18 5.73
N MET A 30 8.72 -15.00 6.09
CA MET A 30 8.25 -13.74 6.69
C MET A 30 8.83 -13.53 8.09
N ALA A 31 8.85 -14.56 8.92
CA ALA A 31 9.47 -14.51 10.25
C ALA A 31 10.98 -14.25 10.15
N LYS A 32 11.67 -14.84 9.16
CA LYS A 32 13.10 -14.59 8.94
C LYS A 32 13.41 -13.14 8.52
N ARG A 33 12.52 -12.50 7.75
CA ARG A 33 12.74 -11.12 7.23
C ARG A 33 12.27 -10.02 8.16
N LEU A 34 11.21 -10.25 8.91
CA LEU A 34 10.51 -9.23 9.71
C LEU A 34 10.62 -9.48 11.21
N GLY A 35 11.22 -10.58 11.62
CA GLY A 35 11.22 -11.05 12.99
C GLY A 35 9.95 -11.82 13.38
N PRO A 36 9.94 -12.44 14.56
CA PRO A 36 8.76 -13.09 15.12
C PRO A 36 7.70 -12.05 15.48
N GLY A 37 6.43 -12.45 15.46
CA GLY A 37 5.31 -11.61 15.86
C GLY A 37 4.12 -11.71 14.91
N ASN A 38 3.09 -10.91 15.21
CA ASN A 38 1.89 -10.88 14.38
C ASN A 38 2.03 -9.83 13.27
N LEU A 39 1.57 -10.20 12.08
CA LEU A 39 1.45 -9.30 10.93
C LEU A 39 -0.01 -8.89 10.75
N LEU A 40 -0.24 -7.60 10.59
CA LEU A 40 -1.54 -7.08 10.21
C LEU A 40 -1.78 -7.32 8.72
N ILE A 41 -2.90 -7.96 8.39
CA ILE A 41 -3.49 -7.95 7.04
C ILE A 41 -4.54 -6.84 7.07
N PRO A 42 -4.24 -5.64 6.55
CA PRO A 42 -5.15 -4.50 6.60
C PRO A 42 -6.35 -4.72 5.68
N ARG A 43 -7.35 -3.86 5.75
CA ARG A 43 -8.38 -3.76 4.71
C ARG A 43 -7.82 -3.01 3.50
N PRO A 44 -8.24 -3.32 2.27
CA PRO A 44 -7.86 -2.52 1.09
C PRO A 44 -8.25 -1.05 1.25
N THR A 45 -9.42 -0.78 1.85
CA THR A 45 -9.92 0.57 2.15
C THR A 45 -9.03 1.33 3.13
N ASP A 46 -8.39 0.67 4.10
CA ASP A 46 -7.47 1.34 5.03
C ASP A 46 -6.24 1.86 4.30
N VAL A 47 -5.73 1.06 3.35
CA VAL A 47 -4.60 1.46 2.49
C VAL A 47 -4.98 2.63 1.58
N ASP A 48 -6.16 2.59 0.97
CA ASP A 48 -6.68 3.66 0.11
C ASP A 48 -6.86 4.97 0.89
N THR A 49 -7.52 4.89 2.04
CA THR A 49 -7.74 6.04 2.94
C THR A 49 -6.42 6.67 3.35
N PHE A 50 -5.43 5.85 3.69
CA PHE A 50 -4.10 6.34 4.03
C PHE A 50 -3.44 7.08 2.85
N ILE A 51 -3.48 6.51 1.65
CA ILE A 51 -2.89 7.13 0.45
C ILE A 51 -3.56 8.48 0.15
N ARG A 52 -4.87 8.60 0.34
CA ARG A 52 -5.62 9.87 0.16
C ARG A 52 -5.15 10.98 1.07
N GLN A 53 -4.61 10.67 2.24
CA GLN A 53 -4.10 11.67 3.20
C GLN A 53 -2.72 12.22 2.80
N VAL A 54 -2.01 11.57 1.88
CA VAL A 54 -0.70 12.06 1.41
C VAL A 54 -0.89 13.33 0.60
N ARG A 55 -0.35 14.45 1.09
CA ARG A 55 -0.51 15.77 0.47
C ARG A 55 0.24 15.87 -0.87
N LYS A 56 -0.22 16.76 -1.75
CA LYS A 56 0.48 17.09 -3.01
C LYS A 56 1.95 17.49 -2.74
N GLY A 57 2.86 16.99 -3.57
CA GLY A 57 4.30 17.23 -3.42
C GLY A 57 4.98 16.43 -2.30
N LYS A 58 4.24 15.55 -1.59
CA LYS A 58 4.78 14.60 -0.64
C LYS A 58 4.70 13.19 -1.18
N LEU A 59 5.58 12.34 -0.71
CA LEU A 59 5.70 10.94 -1.07
C LEU A 59 5.51 10.07 0.17
N VAL A 60 5.17 8.81 -0.07
CA VAL A 60 5.15 7.78 0.97
C VAL A 60 5.75 6.49 0.42
N THR A 61 6.49 5.76 1.25
CA THR A 61 6.97 4.43 0.89
C THR A 61 5.99 3.35 1.34
N VAL A 62 6.11 2.16 0.72
CA VAL A 62 5.30 1.01 1.15
C VAL A 62 5.61 0.63 2.60
N SER A 63 6.86 0.73 3.04
CA SER A 63 7.24 0.48 4.43
C SER A 63 6.63 1.48 5.40
N GLN A 64 6.56 2.77 5.05
CA GLN A 64 5.87 3.76 5.87
C GLN A 64 4.37 3.45 6.02
N ILE A 65 3.70 3.07 4.92
CA ILE A 65 2.28 2.64 4.96
C ILE A 65 2.12 1.47 5.93
N ARG A 66 2.99 0.47 5.85
CA ARG A 66 2.95 -0.72 6.70
C ARG A 66 3.11 -0.39 8.19
N THR A 67 4.10 0.43 8.50
CA THR A 67 4.37 0.85 9.89
C THR A 67 3.19 1.64 10.45
N LYS A 68 2.67 2.58 9.69
CA LYS A 68 1.54 3.41 10.14
C LYS A 68 0.27 2.60 10.35
N LEU A 69 -0.08 1.72 9.42
CA LEU A 69 -1.26 0.85 9.57
C LEU A 69 -1.16 -0.06 10.79
N ALA A 70 0.03 -0.61 11.09
CA ALA A 70 0.23 -1.40 12.29
C ALA A 70 0.14 -0.55 13.56
N SER A 71 0.70 0.65 13.55
CA SER A 71 0.61 1.60 14.66
C SER A 71 -0.85 1.98 14.96
N ASP A 72 -1.62 2.34 13.92
CA ASP A 72 -3.03 2.72 14.06
C ASP A 72 -3.87 1.54 14.57
N PHE A 73 -3.62 0.34 14.06
CA PHE A 73 -4.26 -0.86 14.56
C PHE A 73 -3.94 -1.10 16.04
N ASN A 74 -2.69 -0.91 16.45
CA ASN A 74 -2.26 -1.09 17.83
C ASN A 74 -2.81 -0.02 18.79
N ALA A 75 -3.17 1.16 18.27
CA ALA A 75 -3.83 2.21 19.02
C ALA A 75 -5.31 1.93 19.31
N LEU A 76 -5.94 0.98 18.59
CA LEU A 76 -7.32 0.58 18.85
C LEU A 76 -7.47 -0.08 20.22
N PRO A 77 -8.66 0.02 20.87
CA PRO A 77 -8.96 -0.70 22.10
C PRO A 77 -8.75 -2.22 21.94
N LYS A 78 -8.29 -2.89 23.00
CA LYS A 78 -8.01 -4.35 23.00
C LYS A 78 -9.19 -5.16 22.47
N LYS A 79 -10.44 -4.81 22.87
CA LYS A 79 -11.67 -5.47 22.40
C LYS A 79 -11.81 -5.44 20.87
N SER A 80 -11.56 -4.29 20.24
CA SER A 80 -11.64 -4.14 18.77
C SER A 80 -10.53 -4.91 18.05
N ARG A 81 -9.32 -4.97 18.64
CA ARG A 81 -8.22 -5.76 18.08
C ARG A 81 -8.48 -7.26 18.22
N CYS A 82 -9.08 -7.69 19.32
CA CYS A 82 -9.47 -9.07 19.55
C CYS A 82 -10.49 -9.53 18.50
N ALA A 83 -11.51 -8.73 18.19
CA ALA A 83 -12.48 -9.03 17.14
C ALA A 83 -11.83 -9.26 15.77
N ALA A 84 -10.80 -8.48 15.43
CA ALA A 84 -10.01 -8.68 14.21
C ALA A 84 -9.14 -9.94 14.24
N ALA A 85 -8.72 -10.39 15.42
CA ALA A 85 -7.90 -11.59 15.61
C ALA A 85 -8.74 -12.89 15.62
N CYS A 86 -10.03 -12.83 15.95
CA CYS A 86 -10.88 -14.01 16.09
C CYS A 86 -11.17 -14.75 14.76
N TYR A 87 -10.69 -14.25 13.63
CA TYR A 87 -10.86 -14.92 12.33
C TYR A 87 -9.76 -15.94 12.06
N ARG A 88 -9.78 -17.09 12.78
CA ARG A 88 -9.08 -18.37 12.49
C ARG A 88 -7.57 -18.28 12.09
N ILE A 89 -6.76 -17.54 12.81
CA ILE A 89 -5.32 -17.63 12.62
C ILE A 89 -4.69 -17.77 14.01
N ASN A 90 -3.76 -18.71 14.20
CA ASN A 90 -3.00 -18.94 15.43
C ASN A 90 -2.31 -17.65 15.87
N VAL A 91 -3.04 -16.81 16.57
CA VAL A 91 -2.54 -15.58 17.19
C VAL A 91 -2.38 -15.90 18.66
N ASP A 92 -1.21 -15.59 19.22
CA ASP A 92 -1.02 -15.70 20.65
C ASP A 92 -2.08 -14.84 21.35
N SER A 93 -2.94 -15.48 22.13
CA SER A 93 -4.11 -14.88 22.79
C SER A 93 -3.77 -13.68 23.68
N ASP A 94 -2.52 -13.59 24.13
CA ASP A 94 -2.05 -12.56 25.06
C ASP A 94 -1.49 -11.31 24.36
N ASN A 95 -1.19 -11.38 23.06
CA ASN A 95 -0.58 -10.28 22.32
C ASN A 95 -1.25 -9.97 20.98
N PHE A 96 -2.39 -9.28 21.04
CA PHE A 96 -3.11 -8.77 19.86
C PHE A 96 -2.45 -7.52 19.24
N LYS A 97 -1.13 -7.41 19.30
CA LYS A 97 -0.39 -6.32 18.65
C LYS A 97 0.20 -6.78 17.33
N ALA A 98 0.18 -5.90 16.34
CA ALA A 98 0.84 -6.10 15.06
C ALA A 98 2.26 -5.52 15.12
N ALA A 99 3.27 -6.31 14.79
CA ALA A 99 4.65 -5.83 14.62
C ALA A 99 4.78 -4.95 13.36
N SER A 100 4.07 -5.30 12.30
CA SER A 100 4.01 -4.57 11.03
C SER A 100 2.81 -5.03 10.22
N ALA A 101 2.37 -4.25 9.21
CA ALA A 101 1.45 -4.80 8.23
C ALA A 101 2.18 -5.73 7.24
N CYS A 102 1.46 -6.75 6.76
CA CYS A 102 1.99 -7.76 5.83
C CYS A 102 2.50 -7.11 4.53
N PRO A 103 3.78 -7.28 4.15
CA PRO A 103 4.35 -6.65 2.96
C PRO A 103 3.63 -7.04 1.68
N LEU A 104 3.29 -8.34 1.55
CA LEU A 104 2.63 -8.87 0.37
C LEU A 104 1.22 -8.29 0.22
N CYS A 105 0.40 -8.36 1.28
CA CYS A 105 -0.97 -7.87 1.27
C CYS A 105 -1.01 -6.35 1.06
N THR A 106 -0.16 -5.58 1.76
CA THR A 106 -0.08 -4.13 1.57
C THR A 106 0.30 -3.79 0.13
N GLY A 107 1.28 -4.47 -0.46
CA GLY A 107 1.66 -4.26 -1.86
C GLY A 107 0.54 -4.57 -2.86
N ILE A 108 -0.24 -5.62 -2.60
CA ILE A 108 -1.43 -5.96 -3.41
C ILE A 108 -2.49 -4.87 -3.27
N PHE A 109 -2.78 -4.41 -2.06
CA PHE A 109 -3.82 -3.42 -1.80
C PHE A 109 -3.45 -2.02 -2.31
N VAL A 110 -2.18 -1.63 -2.25
CA VAL A 110 -1.68 -0.42 -2.93
C VAL A 110 -1.94 -0.50 -4.45
N ARG A 111 -1.73 -1.68 -5.07
CA ARG A 111 -2.07 -1.87 -6.48
C ARG A 111 -3.56 -1.83 -6.74
N ILE A 112 -4.39 -2.44 -5.90
CA ILE A 112 -5.85 -2.39 -6.02
C ILE A 112 -6.34 -0.93 -5.94
N ALA A 113 -5.83 -0.15 -5.00
CA ALA A 113 -6.15 1.28 -4.88
C ALA A 113 -5.73 2.07 -6.14
N ALA A 114 -4.57 1.75 -6.73
CA ALA A 114 -4.10 2.39 -7.96
C ALA A 114 -5.00 2.08 -9.18
N GLU A 115 -5.37 0.81 -9.35
CA GLU A 115 -6.24 0.38 -10.45
C GLU A 115 -7.67 0.93 -10.28
N ALA A 116 -8.21 0.94 -9.05
CA ALA A 116 -9.51 1.53 -8.73
C ALA A 116 -9.51 3.05 -8.97
N ALA A 117 -8.41 3.74 -8.67
CA ALA A 117 -8.26 5.17 -8.96
C ALA A 117 -8.30 5.47 -10.47
N GLU A 118 -7.74 4.59 -11.31
CA GLU A 118 -7.83 4.74 -12.76
C GLU A 118 -9.24 4.42 -13.29
N GLU A 119 -9.94 3.43 -12.71
CA GLU A 119 -11.36 3.21 -13.01
C GLU A 119 -12.20 4.47 -12.68
N ASP A 120 -11.98 5.06 -11.50
CA ASP A 120 -12.65 6.29 -11.07
C ASP A 120 -12.37 7.46 -12.02
N ARG A 121 -11.10 7.62 -12.44
CA ARG A 121 -10.72 8.65 -13.40
C ARG A 121 -11.41 8.47 -14.76
N ASN A 122 -11.44 7.23 -15.24
CA ASN A 122 -12.10 6.91 -16.52
C ASN A 122 -13.62 7.09 -16.45
N ALA A 123 -14.20 6.96 -15.25
CA ALA A 123 -15.60 7.25 -14.97
C ALA A 123 -15.89 8.75 -14.72
N GLY A 124 -14.91 9.65 -14.91
CA GLY A 124 -15.06 11.10 -14.73
C GLY A 124 -15.11 11.57 -13.28
N ARG A 125 -14.76 10.73 -12.30
CA ARG A 125 -14.73 11.14 -10.90
C ARG A 125 -13.60 12.13 -10.64
N LYS A 126 -13.90 13.23 -9.92
CA LYS A 126 -12.93 14.29 -9.63
C LYS A 126 -11.98 13.95 -8.49
N GLN A 127 -12.45 13.21 -7.48
CA GLN A 127 -11.67 12.85 -6.30
C GLN A 127 -11.13 11.41 -6.44
N ILE A 128 -9.92 11.28 -6.96
CA ILE A 128 -9.23 10.00 -7.12
C ILE A 128 -8.08 9.86 -6.12
N THR A 129 -7.81 8.63 -5.73
CA THR A 129 -6.68 8.31 -4.85
C THR A 129 -5.36 8.63 -5.51
N PRO A 130 -4.49 9.45 -4.89
CA PRO A 130 -3.22 9.87 -5.48
C PRO A 130 -2.14 8.78 -5.34
N TYR A 131 -2.41 7.58 -5.87
CA TYR A 131 -1.56 6.40 -5.76
C TYR A 131 -0.14 6.63 -6.30
N TRP A 132 0.04 7.56 -7.23
CA TRP A 132 1.35 7.88 -7.79
C TRP A 132 2.33 8.44 -6.76
N ARG A 133 1.86 8.94 -5.62
CA ARG A 133 2.68 9.40 -4.48
C ARG A 133 3.30 8.26 -3.68
N VAL A 134 2.88 7.00 -3.95
CA VAL A 134 3.47 5.82 -3.32
C VAL A 134 4.67 5.37 -4.13
N VAL A 135 5.85 5.40 -3.52
CA VAL A 135 7.11 4.93 -4.12
C VAL A 135 7.60 3.68 -3.39
N ARG A 136 8.58 3.01 -3.97
CA ARG A 136 9.27 1.92 -3.29
C ARG A 136 10.19 2.46 -2.21
N ASP A 137 10.65 1.60 -1.31
CA ASP A 137 11.48 2.00 -0.16
C ASP A 137 12.83 2.59 -0.57
N ASP A 138 13.29 2.30 -1.77
CA ASP A 138 14.49 2.88 -2.39
C ASP A 138 14.22 4.17 -3.20
N GLY A 139 12.98 4.69 -3.18
CA GLY A 139 12.56 5.86 -3.95
C GLY A 139 12.25 5.58 -5.42
N SER A 140 12.38 4.33 -5.88
CA SER A 140 12.07 3.96 -7.27
C SER A 140 10.57 3.87 -7.53
N LEU A 141 10.18 4.10 -8.79
CA LEU A 141 8.79 4.03 -9.24
C LEU A 141 8.30 2.60 -9.35
N ASN A 142 6.98 2.42 -9.23
CA ASN A 142 6.37 1.10 -9.21
C ASN A 142 6.03 0.60 -10.62
N LYS A 143 6.66 -0.50 -11.06
CA LYS A 143 6.40 -1.12 -12.36
C LYS A 143 4.98 -1.71 -12.51
N LYS A 144 4.30 -1.97 -11.40
CA LYS A 144 2.98 -2.63 -11.38
C LYS A 144 1.81 -1.65 -11.34
N PHE A 145 2.06 -0.35 -11.33
CA PHE A 145 1.01 0.65 -11.37
C PHE A 145 0.43 0.80 -12.78
N PRO A 146 -0.83 1.27 -12.90
CA PRO A 146 -1.45 1.57 -14.18
C PRO A 146 -0.57 2.52 -15.02
N GLY A 147 -0.33 2.16 -16.28
CA GLY A 147 0.58 2.89 -17.18
C GLY A 147 2.06 2.80 -16.82
N GLY A 148 2.42 2.04 -15.78
CA GLY A 148 3.80 1.79 -15.37
C GLY A 148 4.55 3.01 -14.84
N PRO A 149 5.92 2.92 -14.76
CA PRO A 149 6.73 4.00 -14.21
C PRO A 149 6.65 5.31 -14.98
N ALA A 150 6.40 5.27 -16.30
CA ALA A 150 6.30 6.48 -17.12
C ALA A 150 5.07 7.32 -16.75
N ALA A 151 3.90 6.68 -16.60
CA ALA A 151 2.69 7.37 -16.18
C ALA A 151 2.79 7.90 -14.75
N GLN A 152 3.40 7.13 -13.84
CA GLN A 152 3.67 7.58 -12.48
C GLN A 152 4.61 8.79 -12.48
N ALA A 153 5.68 8.77 -13.27
CA ALA A 153 6.63 9.88 -13.38
C ALA A 153 5.96 11.15 -13.91
N ALA A 154 5.09 11.04 -14.91
CA ALA A 154 4.37 12.20 -15.45
C ALA A 154 3.52 12.90 -14.39
N LYS A 155 2.77 12.13 -13.58
CA LYS A 155 1.97 12.67 -12.47
C LYS A 155 2.84 13.30 -11.38
N LEU A 156 3.95 12.68 -11.02
CA LEU A 156 4.87 13.23 -10.02
C LEU A 156 5.63 14.47 -10.53
N LYS A 157 5.96 14.53 -11.82
CA LYS A 157 6.54 15.75 -12.43
C LYS A 157 5.59 16.95 -12.31
N SER A 158 4.29 16.74 -12.53
CA SER A 158 3.28 17.78 -12.36
C SER A 158 3.13 18.26 -10.91
N GLU A 159 3.64 17.47 -9.94
CA GLU A 159 3.72 17.83 -8.52
C GLU A 159 5.10 18.40 -8.11
N GLY A 160 6.00 18.63 -9.08
CA GLY A 160 7.32 19.26 -8.83
C GLY A 160 8.42 18.29 -8.41
N HIS A 161 8.24 16.97 -8.64
CA HIS A 161 9.30 16.01 -8.38
C HIS A 161 10.27 15.88 -9.55
N ARG A 162 11.54 15.69 -9.23
CA ARG A 162 12.63 15.43 -10.19
C ARG A 162 13.04 13.95 -10.11
N PHE A 163 13.66 13.46 -11.17
CA PHE A 163 14.05 12.07 -11.29
C PHE A 163 15.51 11.93 -11.65
N GLU A 164 16.17 10.94 -11.06
CA GLU A 164 17.48 10.49 -11.49
C GLU A 164 17.35 9.73 -12.81
N LEU A 165 18.34 9.88 -13.68
CA LEU A 165 18.41 9.15 -14.93
C LEU A 165 18.45 7.63 -14.64
N SER A 166 17.53 6.91 -15.22
CA SER A 166 17.47 5.45 -15.10
C SER A 166 18.63 4.83 -15.89
N ARG A 167 19.43 3.99 -15.24
CA ARG A 167 20.44 3.18 -15.93
C ARG A 167 19.86 1.80 -16.24
N GLY A 168 19.78 1.47 -17.53
CA GLY A 168 19.31 0.17 -18.01
C GLY A 168 17.81 -0.07 -17.75
N LYS A 169 17.44 -1.31 -17.39
CA LYS A 169 16.04 -1.74 -17.17
C LYS A 169 15.44 -1.37 -15.82
N LYS A 170 16.15 -0.60 -14.99
CA LYS A 170 15.66 -0.19 -13.67
C LYS A 170 14.65 0.97 -13.81
N PRO A 171 13.59 1.01 -12.99
CA PRO A 171 12.67 2.13 -13.01
C PRO A 171 13.35 3.40 -12.51
N PRO A 172 12.94 4.60 -12.97
CA PRO A 172 13.45 5.87 -12.46
C PRO A 172 13.27 5.98 -10.95
N LYS A 173 14.15 6.71 -10.29
CA LYS A 173 14.04 7.10 -8.87
C LYS A 173 13.72 8.57 -8.75
N VAL A 174 12.96 8.91 -7.70
CA VAL A 174 12.74 10.31 -7.36
C VAL A 174 14.01 10.86 -6.67
N THR A 175 14.52 11.97 -7.18
CA THR A 175 15.68 12.67 -6.59
C THR A 175 15.28 13.18 -5.20
N ASP A 176 16.18 13.00 -4.22
CA ASP A 176 15.99 13.47 -2.84
C ASP A 176 14.63 13.05 -2.22
N PHE A 177 14.13 11.86 -2.59
CA PHE A 177 12.81 11.41 -2.16
C PHE A 177 12.64 11.40 -0.64
N GLN A 178 13.70 11.15 0.12
CA GLN A 178 13.68 11.13 1.59
C GLN A 178 13.20 12.46 2.18
N ARG A 179 13.64 13.61 1.61
CA ARG A 179 13.20 14.96 2.02
C ARG A 179 11.74 15.24 1.66
N ARG A 180 11.20 14.48 0.73
CA ARG A 180 9.83 14.61 0.25
C ARG A 180 8.86 13.65 0.95
N LEU A 181 9.35 12.75 1.80
CA LEU A 181 8.48 11.83 2.53
C LEU A 181 7.51 12.59 3.44
N ALA A 182 6.27 12.08 3.50
CA ALA A 182 5.29 12.56 4.46
C ALA A 182 5.75 12.20 5.88
N LYS A 183 5.57 13.12 6.81
CA LYS A 183 5.67 12.85 8.25
C LYS A 183 4.35 12.20 8.67
N LEU A 184 4.42 11.03 9.31
CA LEU A 184 3.29 10.18 9.64
C LEU A 184 3.05 10.14 11.15
#